data_881b389d416c5859c6a235b415e945b3
#
_entry.id   881b389d416c5859c6a235b415e945b3
#
_cell.length_a   1.000
_cell.length_b   1.000
_cell.length_c   1.000
_cell.angle_alpha   90.00
_cell.angle_beta   90.00
_cell.angle_gamma   90.00
#
_symmetry.space_group_name_H-M   'P 1'
#
loop_
_entity.id
_entity.type
_entity.pdbx_description
1 polymer ?
#
loop_
_entity_poly.entity_id
_entity_poly.type
_entity_poly.pdbx_seq_one_letter_code
_entity_poly.pdbx_strand_id
1 'polypeptide(L)'
;QNTGSNNIETFTASYTIDGKTVTETFNTNIPTMESESFIFETMHSMELGSHQLEVKVTSVNGISDENQSNNYAEKEIISVIGITQKIPMIEHFSSSSCGPCVEVNSIMEDFTNDNAGKFTYVKYPLNFPGTGDPYYTSEAGVRKSFYGVNGVPKIFFDGIFDISYAIEQEELEAKLETPVIANIRGSFDMDGNTINITADFMSYIDMNNMKAFISVNEKTTTENISSNGETEFHHIMMKMLDNAEGNDLNITAGEYKRFEFSYDMSSTNVEDINDLEVALWIQDIESKEIINSRFAYEYTEHVYPVQNMTLEEDGNNNLVISWEAPQNENASGYNIYVNNELVAENISELSYQHPLSEAGFYVVEVVALYDDKSSVGVVKTIDAELNISEDTDVNITIYPNPAKDLVKLSVVSGQQSAVRIYNVLGMIVDEIEMNSNEIEIN
;
A
#
# COMPACT_ATOMS: atom_id res chain seq x y z
N GLN A 1 1.68 -26.60 16.13
CA GLN A 1 2.43 -27.13 17.27
C GLN A 1 1.86 -28.47 17.72
N ASN A 2 2.72 -29.45 18.01
CA ASN A 2 2.33 -30.73 18.58
C ASN A 2 2.31 -30.64 20.13
N THR A 3 1.13 -30.62 20.72
CA THR A 3 0.94 -30.63 22.17
C THR A 3 0.63 -32.04 22.73
N GLY A 4 0.54 -33.05 21.87
CA GLY A 4 0.27 -34.44 22.21
C GLY A 4 1.51 -35.18 22.72
N SER A 5 1.32 -36.44 23.09
CA SER A 5 2.38 -37.33 23.62
C SER A 5 3.09 -38.14 22.51
N ASN A 6 2.56 -38.17 21.31
CA ASN A 6 3.11 -38.90 20.18
C ASN A 6 3.57 -37.95 19.10
N ASN A 7 4.54 -38.37 18.28
CA ASN A 7 4.92 -37.61 17.10
C ASN A 7 3.73 -37.52 16.11
N ILE A 8 3.62 -36.37 15.43
CA ILE A 8 2.71 -36.22 14.30
C ILE A 8 3.48 -36.60 13.05
N GLU A 9 3.06 -37.70 12.41
CA GLU A 9 3.64 -38.19 11.16
C GLU A 9 2.87 -37.67 9.92
N THR A 10 1.56 -37.46 10.10
CA THR A 10 0.69 -36.89 9.07
C THR A 10 -0.38 -36.02 9.71
N PHE A 11 -0.81 -34.99 9.03
CA PHE A 11 -2.04 -34.28 9.39
C PHE A 11 -2.77 -33.79 8.14
N THR A 12 -4.09 -33.67 8.26
CA THR A 12 -4.92 -33.05 7.20
C THR A 12 -5.42 -31.72 7.71
N ALA A 13 -5.18 -30.68 6.92
CA ALA A 13 -5.68 -29.34 7.18
C ALA A 13 -6.52 -28.84 6.01
N SER A 14 -7.42 -27.92 6.29
CA SER A 14 -8.19 -27.18 5.30
C SER A 14 -8.09 -25.70 5.55
N TYR A 15 -8.13 -24.93 4.49
CA TYR A 15 -8.51 -23.52 4.57
C TYR A 15 -9.79 -23.28 3.80
N THR A 16 -10.56 -22.29 4.25
CA THR A 16 -11.79 -21.83 3.61
C THR A 16 -11.70 -20.32 3.41
N ILE A 17 -11.92 -19.86 2.18
CA ILE A 17 -12.06 -18.45 1.84
C ILE A 17 -13.37 -18.31 1.06
N ASP A 18 -14.24 -17.39 1.50
CA ASP A 18 -15.54 -17.11 0.87
C ASP A 18 -16.39 -18.37 0.59
N GLY A 19 -16.35 -19.31 1.52
CA GLY A 19 -17.08 -20.58 1.41
C GLY A 19 -16.45 -21.63 0.51
N LYS A 20 -15.33 -21.37 -0.16
CA LYS A 20 -14.56 -22.35 -0.91
C LYS A 20 -13.50 -22.97 -0.01
N THR A 21 -13.51 -24.29 0.10
CA THR A 21 -12.61 -25.03 0.97
C THR A 21 -11.60 -25.84 0.16
N VAL A 22 -10.35 -25.68 0.49
CA VAL A 22 -9.24 -26.52 0.02
C VAL A 22 -8.78 -27.38 1.18
N THR A 23 -8.49 -28.65 0.91
CA THR A 23 -8.05 -29.61 1.93
C THR A 23 -6.82 -30.35 1.42
N GLU A 24 -5.77 -30.35 2.23
CA GLU A 24 -4.51 -31.03 1.92
C GLU A 24 -4.02 -31.88 3.08
N THR A 25 -3.27 -32.92 2.76
CA THR A 25 -2.65 -33.81 3.76
C THR A 25 -1.14 -33.65 3.70
N PHE A 26 -0.56 -33.30 4.83
CA PHE A 26 0.88 -33.05 4.97
C PHE A 26 1.55 -34.25 5.63
N ASN A 27 2.67 -34.71 5.05
CA ASN A 27 3.55 -35.70 5.66
C ASN A 27 4.67 -34.95 6.40
N THR A 28 4.94 -35.35 7.63
CA THR A 28 5.88 -34.63 8.51
C THR A 28 6.47 -35.56 9.57
N ASN A 29 7.22 -35.04 10.50
CA ASN A 29 7.59 -35.70 11.76
C ASN A 29 7.78 -34.65 12.85
N ILE A 30 6.68 -34.20 13.45
CA ILE A 30 6.70 -33.17 14.50
C ILE A 30 6.73 -33.86 15.87
N PRO A 31 7.84 -33.82 16.58
CA PRO A 31 7.93 -34.34 17.96
C PRO A 31 7.00 -33.61 18.91
N THR A 32 6.75 -34.21 20.07
CA THR A 32 6.01 -33.60 21.18
C THR A 32 6.63 -32.26 21.55
N MET A 33 5.79 -31.20 21.70
CA MET A 33 6.14 -29.82 22.05
C MET A 33 6.88 -29.04 20.96
N GLU A 34 7.15 -29.63 19.82
CA GLU A 34 7.75 -28.95 18.66
C GLU A 34 6.69 -28.32 17.74
N SER A 35 7.12 -27.36 16.93
CA SER A 35 6.30 -26.67 15.94
C SER A 35 6.97 -26.68 14.56
N GLU A 36 6.16 -26.77 13.52
CA GLU A 36 6.60 -26.70 12.14
C GLU A 36 5.62 -25.85 11.33
N SER A 37 6.12 -25.14 10.31
CA SER A 37 5.31 -24.34 9.40
C SER A 37 5.07 -25.09 8.09
N PHE A 38 3.86 -24.98 7.55
CA PHE A 38 3.44 -25.63 6.32
C PHE A 38 2.77 -24.64 5.38
N ILE A 39 2.92 -24.89 4.10
CA ILE A 39 2.32 -24.07 3.04
C ILE A 39 1.37 -24.98 2.25
N PHE A 40 0.15 -24.52 2.00
CA PHE A 40 -0.76 -25.20 1.07
C PHE A 40 -0.25 -25.04 -0.35
N GLU A 41 -0.28 -26.11 -1.13
CA GLU A 41 0.16 -26.10 -2.54
C GLU A 41 -0.94 -25.55 -3.46
N THR A 42 -2.20 -25.76 -3.10
CA THR A 42 -3.34 -25.29 -3.87
C THR A 42 -3.57 -23.83 -3.61
N MET A 43 -3.41 -23.02 -4.64
CA MET A 43 -3.70 -21.57 -4.57
C MET A 43 -5.20 -21.31 -4.72
N HIS A 44 -5.63 -20.18 -4.18
CA HIS A 44 -6.98 -19.65 -4.33
C HIS A 44 -6.91 -18.22 -4.85
N SER A 45 -7.55 -17.95 -5.99
CA SER A 45 -7.72 -16.57 -6.46
C SER A 45 -8.82 -15.87 -5.67
N MET A 46 -8.56 -14.66 -5.22
CA MET A 46 -9.50 -13.81 -4.49
C MET A 46 -9.88 -12.61 -5.33
N GLU A 47 -11.14 -12.19 -5.25
CA GLU A 47 -11.54 -10.87 -5.73
C GLU A 47 -10.91 -9.78 -4.86
N LEU A 48 -10.93 -8.52 -5.33
CA LEU A 48 -10.47 -7.42 -4.50
C LEU A 48 -11.43 -7.19 -3.33
N GLY A 49 -10.88 -6.95 -2.15
CA GLY A 49 -11.68 -6.67 -0.97
C GLY A 49 -11.30 -7.48 0.26
N SER A 50 -12.16 -7.41 1.27
CA SER A 50 -11.99 -8.13 2.52
C SER A 50 -12.57 -9.54 2.43
N HIS A 51 -11.81 -10.53 2.90
CA HIS A 51 -12.16 -11.95 2.89
C HIS A 51 -11.95 -12.55 4.28
N GLN A 52 -12.78 -13.51 4.63
CA GLN A 52 -12.60 -14.30 5.85
C GLN A 52 -11.83 -15.57 5.50
N LEU A 53 -10.64 -15.69 6.05
CA LEU A 53 -9.83 -16.91 6.00
C LEU A 53 -10.05 -17.72 7.27
N GLU A 54 -10.54 -18.93 7.11
CA GLU A 54 -10.61 -19.94 8.16
C GLU A 54 -9.60 -21.04 7.88
N VAL A 55 -8.85 -21.47 8.88
CA VAL A 55 -7.92 -22.59 8.79
C VAL A 55 -8.28 -23.62 9.86
N LYS A 56 -8.33 -24.91 9.47
CA LYS A 56 -8.71 -25.99 10.36
C LYS A 56 -7.85 -27.24 10.15
N VAL A 57 -7.34 -27.80 11.24
CA VAL A 57 -6.80 -29.16 11.24
C VAL A 57 -7.96 -30.15 11.42
N THR A 58 -8.13 -31.08 10.49
CA THR A 58 -9.25 -32.01 10.47
C THR A 58 -8.89 -33.41 10.97
N SER A 59 -7.64 -33.82 10.81
CA SER A 59 -7.14 -35.09 11.36
C SER A 59 -5.64 -35.06 11.63
N VAL A 60 -5.18 -35.87 12.54
CA VAL A 60 -3.78 -36.08 12.90
C VAL A 60 -3.50 -37.58 12.94
N ASN A 61 -2.45 -38.05 12.23
CA ASN A 61 -2.10 -39.48 12.11
C ASN A 61 -3.30 -40.35 11.66
N GLY A 62 -4.15 -39.79 10.77
CA GLY A 62 -5.31 -40.48 10.20
C GLY A 62 -6.53 -40.60 11.14
N ILE A 63 -6.50 -39.99 12.33
CA ILE A 63 -7.63 -39.94 13.27
C ILE A 63 -8.01 -38.48 13.61
N SER A 64 -9.21 -38.29 14.12
CA SER A 64 -9.62 -36.96 14.63
C SER A 64 -8.77 -36.60 15.85
N ASP A 65 -8.33 -35.33 15.91
CA ASP A 65 -7.62 -34.81 17.06
C ASP A 65 -8.50 -34.85 18.31
N GLU A 66 -7.90 -35.27 19.45
CA GLU A 66 -8.59 -35.35 20.73
C GLU A 66 -9.00 -33.97 21.26
N ASN A 67 -8.21 -32.92 20.98
CA ASN A 67 -8.49 -31.55 21.38
C ASN A 67 -8.85 -30.67 20.16
N GLN A 68 -10.10 -30.69 19.75
CA GLN A 68 -10.58 -29.91 18.61
C GLN A 68 -10.65 -28.40 18.88
N SER A 69 -10.48 -27.93 20.11
CA SER A 69 -10.64 -26.51 20.45
C SER A 69 -9.46 -25.65 19.99
N ASN A 70 -8.31 -26.25 19.68
CA ASN A 70 -7.11 -25.59 19.17
C ASN A 70 -6.82 -25.87 17.69
N ASN A 71 -7.74 -26.52 17.00
CA ASN A 71 -7.61 -26.91 15.59
C ASN A 71 -8.15 -25.89 14.62
N TYR A 72 -8.60 -24.75 15.08
CA TYR A 72 -9.25 -23.72 14.30
C TYR A 72 -8.58 -22.36 14.51
N ALA A 73 -8.40 -21.64 13.44
CA ALA A 73 -8.00 -20.23 13.44
C ALA A 73 -8.75 -19.49 12.32
N GLU A 74 -9.08 -18.24 12.57
CA GLU A 74 -9.66 -17.35 11.57
C GLU A 74 -8.89 -16.04 11.51
N LYS A 75 -8.87 -15.43 10.34
CA LYS A 75 -8.26 -14.13 10.11
C LYS A 75 -8.97 -13.42 8.96
N GLU A 76 -9.22 -12.14 9.14
CA GLU A 76 -9.57 -11.27 8.04
C GLU A 76 -8.30 -10.97 7.22
N ILE A 77 -8.40 -11.15 5.92
CA ILE A 77 -7.35 -10.82 4.94
C ILE A 77 -7.93 -9.90 3.88
N ILE A 78 -7.11 -9.04 3.33
CA ILE A 78 -7.54 -8.08 2.31
C ILE A 78 -6.75 -8.34 1.03
N SER A 79 -7.48 -8.61 -0.06
CA SER A 79 -6.93 -8.68 -1.41
C SER A 79 -6.91 -7.28 -2.03
N VAL A 80 -5.74 -6.84 -2.47
CA VAL A 80 -5.51 -5.48 -2.98
C VAL A 80 -4.71 -5.54 -4.28
N ILE A 81 -4.83 -4.52 -5.12
CA ILE A 81 -4.04 -4.42 -6.37
C ILE A 81 -2.60 -3.92 -6.14
N GLY A 82 -2.29 -3.46 -4.94
CA GLY A 82 -0.96 -2.98 -4.59
C GLY A 82 -0.92 -2.45 -3.17
N ILE A 83 0.27 -2.12 -2.73
CA ILE A 83 0.54 -1.50 -1.44
C ILE A 83 1.61 -0.42 -1.60
N THR A 84 1.66 0.53 -0.68
CA THR A 84 2.73 1.53 -0.60
C THR A 84 3.23 1.65 0.82
N GLN A 85 4.33 2.36 1.00
CA GLN A 85 4.88 2.66 2.32
C GLN A 85 3.96 3.61 3.07
N LYS A 86 3.71 3.32 4.34
CA LYS A 86 3.05 4.23 5.26
C LYS A 86 3.97 5.41 5.59
N ILE A 87 3.39 6.59 5.54
CA ILE A 87 3.92 7.80 6.20
C ILE A 87 2.93 8.14 7.30
N PRO A 88 3.26 7.90 8.56
CA PRO A 88 2.34 8.15 9.66
C PRO A 88 2.11 9.64 9.89
N MET A 89 1.02 9.97 10.58
CA MET A 89 0.60 11.33 10.86
C MET A 89 0.62 11.64 12.35
N ILE A 90 1.14 12.81 12.70
CA ILE A 90 1.10 13.37 14.04
C ILE A 90 0.17 14.58 14.05
N GLU A 91 -0.87 14.51 14.86
CA GLU A 91 -1.74 15.65 15.16
C GLU A 91 -1.53 16.09 16.60
N HIS A 92 -1.00 17.29 16.80
CA HIS A 92 -0.62 17.81 18.11
C HIS A 92 -1.46 19.05 18.49
N PHE A 93 -2.21 18.94 19.56
CA PHE A 93 -2.98 20.04 20.13
C PHE A 93 -2.17 20.72 21.23
N SER A 94 -1.90 22.02 21.07
CA SER A 94 -1.04 22.79 21.95
C SER A 94 -1.57 24.21 22.12
N SER A 95 -0.89 25.04 22.93
CA SER A 95 -1.18 26.45 23.06
C SER A 95 0.02 27.19 23.67
N SER A 96 0.36 28.35 23.15
CA SER A 96 1.39 29.23 23.68
C SER A 96 1.07 29.81 25.07
N SER A 97 -0.12 29.55 25.61
CA SER A 97 -0.49 29.86 27.01
C SER A 97 -0.44 28.63 27.95
N CYS A 98 -0.01 27.47 27.45
CA CYS A 98 0.00 26.20 28.17
C CYS A 98 1.41 25.90 28.75
N GLY A 99 1.59 25.99 30.06
CA GLY A 99 2.88 25.70 30.68
C GLY A 99 3.40 24.28 30.45
N PRO A 100 2.62 23.21 30.68
CA PRO A 100 3.03 21.86 30.38
C PRO A 100 3.36 21.57 28.92
N CYS A 101 2.87 22.38 27.99
CA CYS A 101 3.12 22.22 26.55
C CYS A 101 4.60 22.47 26.18
N VAL A 102 5.30 23.32 26.94
CA VAL A 102 6.71 23.67 26.67
C VAL A 102 7.61 22.44 26.62
N GLU A 103 7.49 21.56 27.64
CA GLU A 103 8.28 20.33 27.71
C GLU A 103 7.96 19.37 26.54
N VAL A 104 6.67 19.18 26.24
CA VAL A 104 6.24 18.28 25.16
C VAL A 104 6.60 18.86 23.79
N ASN A 105 6.47 20.16 23.58
CA ASN A 105 6.89 20.81 22.34
C ASN A 105 8.39 20.61 22.09
N SER A 106 9.25 20.77 23.12
CA SER A 106 10.69 20.55 22.99
C SER A 106 11.05 19.09 22.65
N ILE A 107 10.40 18.11 23.31
CA ILE A 107 10.59 16.68 23.01
C ILE A 107 10.18 16.37 21.58
N MET A 108 9.05 16.91 21.13
CA MET A 108 8.55 16.67 19.77
C MET A 108 9.39 17.38 18.70
N GLU A 109 10.01 18.52 19.04
CA GLU A 109 10.96 19.18 18.14
C GLU A 109 12.22 18.34 17.93
N ASP A 110 12.83 17.84 19.02
CA ASP A 110 13.97 16.92 18.93
C ASP A 110 13.60 15.67 18.10
N PHE A 111 12.44 15.05 18.37
CA PHE A 111 11.94 13.92 17.62
C PHE A 111 11.74 14.22 16.13
N THR A 112 11.22 15.40 15.79
CA THR A 112 11.01 15.85 14.41
C THR A 112 12.33 16.04 13.68
N ASN A 113 13.32 16.64 14.34
CA ASN A 113 14.64 16.86 13.77
C ASN A 113 15.39 15.54 13.50
N ASP A 114 15.29 14.56 14.41
CA ASP A 114 15.92 13.24 14.27
C ASP A 114 15.23 12.36 13.22
N ASN A 115 13.97 12.63 12.91
CA ASN A 115 13.14 11.82 12.02
C ASN A 115 12.54 12.61 10.84
N ALA A 116 13.21 13.67 10.41
CA ALA A 116 12.75 14.51 9.31
C ALA A 116 12.38 13.70 8.05
N GLY A 117 11.22 13.96 7.48
CA GLY A 117 10.71 13.31 6.28
C GLY A 117 10.06 11.93 6.49
N LYS A 118 10.07 11.39 7.71
CA LYS A 118 9.49 10.07 8.00
C LYS A 118 8.01 10.10 8.39
N PHE A 119 7.46 11.26 8.71
CA PHE A 119 6.06 11.43 9.09
C PHE A 119 5.53 12.80 8.66
N THR A 120 4.22 12.99 8.72
CA THR A 120 3.55 14.28 8.53
C THR A 120 3.14 14.82 9.88
N TYR A 121 3.25 16.14 10.08
CA TYR A 121 2.98 16.77 11.35
C TYR A 121 2.09 18.00 11.20
N VAL A 122 1.05 18.11 12.04
CA VAL A 122 0.19 19.30 12.15
C VAL A 122 -0.01 19.64 13.62
N LYS A 123 0.33 20.88 14.01
CA LYS A 123 0.08 21.42 15.35
C LYS A 123 -1.12 22.36 15.32
N TYR A 124 -2.09 22.09 16.15
CA TYR A 124 -3.32 22.87 16.29
C TYR A 124 -3.24 23.80 17.51
N PRO A 125 -3.08 25.11 17.32
CA PRO A 125 -3.16 26.10 18.40
C PRO A 125 -4.58 26.14 18.98
N LEU A 126 -4.73 26.02 20.31
CA LEU A 126 -6.04 26.04 20.96
C LEU A 126 -6.29 27.31 21.77
N ASN A 127 -7.58 27.67 21.89
CA ASN A 127 -8.05 28.84 22.62
C ASN A 127 -8.10 28.68 24.16
N PHE A 128 -7.34 27.72 24.67
CA PHE A 128 -7.16 27.44 26.11
C PHE A 128 -5.81 26.74 26.35
N PRO A 129 -5.30 26.67 27.61
CA PRO A 129 -5.80 27.29 28.82
C PRO A 129 -5.61 28.81 28.85
N GLY A 130 -6.10 29.46 29.88
CA GLY A 130 -5.90 30.89 30.08
C GLY A 130 -6.48 31.75 28.95
N THR A 131 -5.64 32.59 28.33
CA THR A 131 -6.03 33.41 27.18
C THR A 131 -6.08 32.65 25.87
N GLY A 132 -5.56 31.42 25.84
CA GLY A 132 -5.40 30.61 24.63
C GLY A 132 -4.20 31.06 23.79
N ASP A 133 -4.07 30.42 22.64
CA ASP A 133 -3.09 30.76 21.62
C ASP A 133 -3.65 31.87 20.70
N PRO A 134 -2.89 32.91 20.39
CA PRO A 134 -3.32 33.98 19.46
C PRO A 134 -3.63 33.42 18.05
N TYR A 135 -3.02 32.28 17.64
CA TYR A 135 -3.19 31.66 16.32
C TYR A 135 -4.29 30.60 16.29
N TYR A 136 -5.12 30.57 17.34
CA TYR A 136 -6.29 29.70 17.31
C TYR A 136 -7.19 29.99 16.10
N THR A 137 -7.59 28.93 15.40
CA THR A 137 -8.54 28.97 14.28
C THR A 137 -9.79 28.16 14.60
N SER A 138 -10.89 28.43 13.89
CA SER A 138 -12.11 27.64 14.01
C SER A 138 -11.89 26.19 13.58
N GLU A 139 -10.99 25.96 12.64
CA GLU A 139 -10.58 24.65 12.14
C GLU A 139 -9.90 23.82 13.23
N ALA A 140 -9.01 24.42 14.03
CA ALA A 140 -8.43 23.78 15.21
C ALA A 140 -9.52 23.37 16.22
N GLY A 141 -10.56 24.22 16.36
CA GLY A 141 -11.73 23.93 17.19
C GLY A 141 -12.55 22.74 16.70
N VAL A 142 -12.71 22.57 15.39
CA VAL A 142 -13.37 21.42 14.78
C VAL A 142 -12.57 20.14 15.03
N ARG A 143 -11.25 20.13 14.74
CA ARG A 143 -10.38 18.98 15.00
C ARG A 143 -10.31 18.61 16.47
N LYS A 144 -10.21 19.62 17.36
CA LYS A 144 -10.32 19.43 18.82
C LYS A 144 -11.60 18.69 19.20
N SER A 145 -12.74 19.10 18.64
CA SER A 145 -14.04 18.51 18.95
C SER A 145 -14.16 17.09 18.42
N PHE A 146 -13.66 16.83 17.22
CA PHE A 146 -13.60 15.52 16.60
C PHE A 146 -12.85 14.50 17.49
N TYR A 147 -11.71 14.89 18.05
CA TYR A 147 -10.94 14.04 18.95
C TYR A 147 -11.42 14.07 20.41
N GLY A 148 -12.30 14.98 20.78
CA GLY A 148 -12.75 15.13 22.15
C GLY A 148 -11.67 15.68 23.10
N VAL A 149 -10.76 16.53 22.58
CA VAL A 149 -9.66 17.11 23.37
C VAL A 149 -10.18 18.10 24.39
N ASN A 150 -9.92 17.85 25.68
CA ASN A 150 -10.35 18.68 26.79
C ASN A 150 -9.17 19.29 27.59
N GLY A 151 -7.94 18.95 27.22
CA GLY A 151 -6.71 19.44 27.82
C GLY A 151 -5.57 19.43 26.83
N VAL A 152 -4.56 20.25 27.04
CA VAL A 152 -3.31 20.32 26.27
C VAL A 152 -2.11 20.20 27.18
N PRO A 153 -0.97 19.67 26.73
CA PRO A 153 -0.73 19.13 25.39
C PRO A 153 -1.49 17.84 25.13
N LYS A 154 -1.79 17.54 23.86
CA LYS A 154 -2.43 16.29 23.45
C LYS A 154 -1.93 15.91 22.06
N ILE A 155 -1.47 14.67 21.89
CA ILE A 155 -0.93 14.17 20.64
C ILE A 155 -1.72 12.92 20.21
N PHE A 156 -2.07 12.86 18.93
CA PHE A 156 -2.59 11.66 18.29
C PHE A 156 -1.61 11.20 17.20
N PHE A 157 -1.25 9.94 17.26
CA PHE A 157 -0.43 9.29 16.24
C PHE A 157 -1.33 8.41 15.39
N ASP A 158 -1.38 8.64 14.08
CA ASP A 158 -2.33 8.04 13.14
C ASP A 158 -3.81 8.14 13.56
N GLY A 159 -4.17 9.19 14.31
CA GLY A 159 -5.56 9.47 14.70
C GLY A 159 -6.13 8.61 15.82
N ILE A 160 -5.56 7.44 16.10
CA ILE A 160 -6.08 6.46 17.07
C ILE A 160 -5.22 6.29 18.32
N PHE A 161 -3.93 6.54 18.24
CA PHE A 161 -3.05 6.42 19.40
C PHE A 161 -2.95 7.75 20.13
N ASP A 162 -3.50 7.78 21.33
CA ASP A 162 -3.47 8.91 22.25
C ASP A 162 -2.16 8.88 23.06
N ILE A 163 -1.25 9.79 22.72
CA ILE A 163 0.09 9.88 23.28
C ILE A 163 0.19 11.07 24.22
N SER A 164 0.67 10.85 25.43
CA SER A 164 0.68 11.88 26.47
C SER A 164 1.93 12.75 26.46
N TYR A 165 3.09 12.25 26.00
CA TYR A 165 4.37 12.96 26.09
C TYR A 165 5.25 12.86 24.83
N ALA A 166 5.54 11.66 24.37
CA ALA A 166 6.48 11.41 23.28
C ALA A 166 6.07 10.19 22.48
N ILE A 167 6.45 10.16 21.23
CA ILE A 167 6.37 8.96 20.35
C ILE A 167 7.70 8.22 20.51
N GLU A 168 7.63 6.93 20.81
CA GLU A 168 8.82 6.12 20.87
C GLU A 168 9.35 5.81 19.48
N GLN A 169 10.67 5.78 19.31
CA GLN A 169 11.31 5.51 18.01
C GLN A 169 10.86 4.18 17.41
N GLU A 170 10.71 3.15 18.25
CA GLU A 170 10.23 1.82 17.84
C GLU A 170 8.80 1.86 17.29
N GLU A 171 7.93 2.73 17.82
CA GLU A 171 6.56 2.90 17.32
C GLU A 171 6.56 3.53 15.92
N LEU A 172 7.41 4.54 15.68
CA LEU A 172 7.57 5.14 14.37
C LEU A 172 8.09 4.10 13.35
N GLU A 173 9.13 3.36 13.70
CA GLU A 173 9.73 2.35 12.83
C GLU A 173 8.73 1.24 12.47
N ALA A 174 7.96 0.76 13.44
CA ALA A 174 6.91 -0.24 13.19
C ALA A 174 5.82 0.28 12.23
N LYS A 175 5.48 1.57 12.30
CA LYS A 175 4.53 2.17 11.37
C LYS A 175 5.09 2.32 9.97
N LEU A 176 6.35 2.71 9.82
CA LEU A 176 7.03 2.82 8.53
C LEU A 176 7.17 1.47 7.81
N GLU A 177 7.28 0.38 8.55
CA GLU A 177 7.32 -0.99 8.00
C GLU A 177 5.93 -1.53 7.64
N THR A 178 4.85 -0.88 8.09
CA THR A 178 3.49 -1.32 7.81
C THR A 178 3.06 -0.89 6.40
N PRO A 179 2.75 -1.82 5.48
CA PRO A 179 2.24 -1.45 4.17
C PRO A 179 0.82 -0.89 4.28
N VAL A 180 0.50 0.06 3.41
CA VAL A 180 -0.83 0.69 3.34
C VAL A 180 -1.41 0.64 1.93
N ILE A 181 -2.72 0.76 1.87
CA ILE A 181 -3.53 0.60 0.65
C ILE A 181 -3.86 1.91 -0.06
N ALA A 182 -3.26 3.02 0.34
CA ALA A 182 -3.53 4.32 -0.26
C ALA A 182 -2.24 5.09 -0.51
N ASN A 183 -2.13 5.69 -1.68
CA ASN A 183 -1.04 6.57 -2.07
C ASN A 183 -1.54 8.02 -2.12
N ILE A 184 -0.69 8.95 -1.67
CA ILE A 184 -0.97 10.37 -1.65
C ILE A 184 0.21 11.09 -2.29
N ARG A 185 -0.08 12.00 -3.21
CA ARG A 185 0.89 12.95 -3.75
C ARG A 185 0.24 14.33 -3.84
N GLY A 186 1.03 15.35 -3.77
CA GLY A 186 0.54 16.69 -3.92
C GLY A 186 1.65 17.69 -4.13
N SER A 187 1.25 18.84 -4.62
CA SER A 187 2.13 19.99 -4.85
C SER A 187 1.42 21.27 -4.44
N PHE A 188 2.20 22.28 -4.19
CA PHE A 188 1.69 23.65 -4.06
C PHE A 188 2.68 24.67 -4.64
N ASP A 189 2.15 25.79 -5.05
CA ASP A 189 2.92 26.97 -5.45
C ASP A 189 2.30 28.24 -4.88
N MET A 190 3.07 29.30 -4.86
CA MET A 190 2.64 30.60 -4.37
C MET A 190 2.57 31.63 -5.51
N ASP A 191 1.41 32.28 -5.66
CA ASP A 191 1.24 33.47 -6.49
C ASP A 191 0.91 34.68 -5.58
N GLY A 192 1.93 35.42 -5.19
CA GLY A 192 1.82 36.46 -4.16
C GLY A 192 1.39 35.84 -2.84
N ASN A 193 0.22 36.24 -2.32
CA ASN A 193 -0.34 35.68 -1.08
C ASN A 193 -1.30 34.50 -1.34
N THR A 194 -1.48 34.10 -2.58
CA THR A 194 -2.37 32.99 -2.94
C THR A 194 -1.57 31.70 -3.01
N ILE A 195 -1.98 30.70 -2.21
CA ILE A 195 -1.47 29.34 -2.31
C ILE A 195 -2.36 28.55 -3.28
N ASN A 196 -1.73 27.89 -4.26
CA ASN A 196 -2.40 26.96 -5.18
C ASN A 196 -1.94 25.56 -4.81
N ILE A 197 -2.87 24.65 -4.56
CA ILE A 197 -2.57 23.29 -4.11
C ILE A 197 -3.23 22.30 -5.05
N THR A 198 -2.47 21.28 -5.48
CA THR A 198 -2.99 20.08 -6.11
C THR A 198 -2.70 18.89 -5.22
N ALA A 199 -3.73 18.11 -4.88
CA ALA A 199 -3.63 16.92 -4.07
C ALA A 199 -4.28 15.74 -4.78
N ASP A 200 -3.50 14.68 -5.00
CA ASP A 200 -3.92 13.44 -5.65
C ASP A 200 -3.95 12.30 -4.64
N PHE A 201 -5.09 11.63 -4.59
CA PHE A 201 -5.35 10.48 -3.71
C PHE A 201 -5.70 9.27 -4.57
N MET A 202 -5.01 8.15 -4.36
CA MET A 202 -5.24 6.89 -5.05
C MET A 202 -5.38 5.76 -4.01
N SER A 203 -6.21 4.78 -4.30
CA SER A 203 -6.37 3.60 -3.46
C SER A 203 -6.11 2.31 -4.24
N TYR A 204 -5.54 1.33 -3.58
CA TYR A 204 -5.31 -0.03 -4.09
C TYR A 204 -6.47 -0.99 -3.78
N ILE A 205 -7.57 -0.46 -3.26
CA ILE A 205 -8.85 -1.13 -3.02
C ILE A 205 -9.97 -0.10 -3.19
N ASP A 206 -11.19 -0.54 -3.44
CA ASP A 206 -12.34 0.37 -3.38
C ASP A 206 -12.45 1.00 -2.00
N MET A 207 -12.43 2.32 -1.95
CA MET A 207 -12.43 3.08 -0.71
C MET A 207 -13.65 4.00 -0.67
N ASN A 208 -14.50 3.78 0.33
CA ASN A 208 -15.73 4.54 0.53
C ASN A 208 -15.77 5.10 1.96
N ASN A 209 -16.53 6.19 2.16
CA ASN A 209 -16.72 6.85 3.46
C ASN A 209 -15.44 7.39 4.10
N MET A 210 -14.36 7.56 3.33
CA MET A 210 -13.14 8.20 3.79
C MET A 210 -13.20 9.71 3.59
N LYS A 211 -12.33 10.42 4.28
CA LYS A 211 -12.11 11.85 4.09
C LYS A 211 -10.68 12.14 3.69
N ALA A 212 -10.52 13.03 2.72
CA ALA A 212 -9.25 13.67 2.39
C ALA A 212 -9.14 15.01 3.14
N PHE A 213 -8.02 15.22 3.79
CA PHE A 213 -7.71 16.45 4.47
C PHE A 213 -6.51 17.14 3.84
N ILE A 214 -6.59 18.46 3.79
CA ILE A 214 -5.55 19.34 3.29
C ILE A 214 -5.36 20.46 4.31
N SER A 215 -4.17 20.53 4.91
CA SER A 215 -3.82 21.56 5.90
C SER A 215 -2.63 22.38 5.43
N VAL A 216 -2.80 23.68 5.38
CA VAL A 216 -1.70 24.62 5.18
C VAL A 216 -1.18 25.00 6.55
N ASN A 217 0.08 24.72 6.79
CA ASN A 217 0.78 25.05 8.02
C ASN A 217 1.92 26.03 7.72
N GLU A 218 2.35 26.77 8.72
CA GLU A 218 3.63 27.48 8.71
C GLU A 218 4.65 26.69 9.51
N LYS A 219 5.83 26.48 8.93
CA LYS A 219 6.87 25.62 9.53
C LYS A 219 7.35 26.22 10.85
N THR A 220 7.50 27.55 10.91
CA THR A 220 7.98 28.26 12.10
C THR A 220 7.23 29.55 12.30
N THR A 221 6.71 29.78 13.51
CA THR A 221 6.04 31.02 13.90
C THR A 221 6.66 31.60 15.18
N THR A 222 6.62 32.92 15.33
CA THR A 222 7.21 33.65 16.46
C THR A 222 6.30 34.72 17.04
N GLU A 223 5.23 35.13 16.34
CA GLU A 223 4.32 36.19 16.80
C GLU A 223 3.13 35.68 17.63
N ASN A 224 2.95 34.34 17.71
CA ASN A 224 1.94 33.73 18.58
C ASN A 224 2.41 33.54 20.04
N ILE A 225 3.46 34.24 20.45
CA ILE A 225 3.97 34.21 21.83
C ILE A 225 2.88 34.63 22.81
N SER A 226 2.71 33.87 23.88
CA SER A 226 1.79 34.19 24.96
C SER A 226 2.48 34.05 26.34
N SER A 227 1.94 33.26 27.25
CA SER A 227 2.36 33.26 28.65
C SER A 227 3.20 32.08 29.11
N ASN A 228 3.46 31.07 28.24
CA ASN A 228 4.20 29.89 28.62
C ASN A 228 5.73 30.01 28.56
N GLY A 229 6.25 31.07 27.90
CA GLY A 229 7.68 31.37 27.80
C GLY A 229 8.37 30.82 26.55
N GLU A 230 7.69 30.11 25.68
CA GLU A 230 8.18 29.75 24.36
C GLU A 230 8.25 31.01 23.46
N THR A 231 9.21 31.02 22.55
CA THR A 231 9.44 32.11 21.60
C THR A 231 9.35 31.72 20.16
N GLU A 232 9.20 30.43 19.89
CA GLU A 232 9.15 29.82 18.57
C GLU A 232 8.26 28.57 18.60
N PHE A 233 7.47 28.37 17.55
CA PHE A 233 6.54 27.27 17.45
C PHE A 233 6.61 26.67 16.02
N HIS A 234 6.43 25.34 15.90
CA HIS A 234 6.64 24.64 14.63
C HIS A 234 5.39 23.90 14.15
N HIS A 235 5.25 23.81 12.81
CA HIS A 235 4.17 23.09 12.12
C HIS A 235 2.76 23.59 12.46
N ILE A 236 2.62 24.91 12.56
CA ILE A 236 1.40 25.58 13.03
C ILE A 236 0.35 25.63 11.94
N MET A 237 -0.80 24.99 12.18
CA MET A 237 -1.93 25.00 11.25
C MET A 237 -2.53 26.40 11.09
N MET A 238 -2.49 26.91 9.87
CA MET A 238 -3.01 28.20 9.47
C MET A 238 -4.38 28.11 8.81
N LYS A 239 -4.60 27.03 8.01
CA LYS A 239 -5.85 26.87 7.27
C LYS A 239 -6.08 25.41 6.89
N MET A 240 -7.32 24.92 6.97
CA MET A 240 -7.73 23.63 6.37
C MET A 240 -8.64 23.86 5.17
N LEU A 241 -8.40 23.12 4.08
CA LEU A 241 -9.10 23.22 2.78
C LEU A 241 -9.82 21.90 2.44
N ASP A 242 -11.05 21.90 1.96
CA ASP A 242 -12.00 23.01 1.86
C ASP A 242 -12.47 23.43 3.26
N ASN A 243 -12.51 22.50 4.21
CA ASN A 243 -12.95 22.70 5.59
C ASN A 243 -12.28 21.67 6.53
N ALA A 244 -12.42 21.87 7.84
CA ALA A 244 -11.80 21.02 8.86
C ALA A 244 -12.54 19.69 9.12
N GLU A 245 -13.69 19.45 8.49
CA GLU A 245 -14.40 18.16 8.52
C GLU A 245 -13.91 17.22 7.41
N GLY A 246 -13.04 17.70 6.51
CA GLY A 246 -12.46 16.98 5.39
C GLY A 246 -13.39 16.85 4.18
N ASN A 247 -12.78 16.53 3.05
CA ASN A 247 -13.46 16.37 1.76
C ASN A 247 -13.86 14.91 1.55
N ASP A 248 -15.07 14.65 1.05
CA ASP A 248 -15.54 13.29 0.76
C ASP A 248 -14.63 12.60 -0.24
N LEU A 249 -14.12 11.43 0.15
CA LEU A 249 -13.18 10.64 -0.63
C LEU A 249 -13.78 9.25 -0.88
N ASN A 250 -14.30 9.06 -2.10
CA ASN A 250 -14.68 7.76 -2.63
C ASN A 250 -13.82 7.49 -3.85
N ILE A 251 -13.11 6.37 -3.86
CA ILE A 251 -12.15 6.00 -4.90
C ILE A 251 -12.38 4.54 -5.30
N THR A 252 -12.42 4.28 -6.61
CA THR A 252 -12.34 2.93 -7.15
C THR A 252 -10.88 2.46 -7.15
N ALA A 253 -10.63 1.19 -6.89
CA ALA A 253 -9.28 0.63 -6.88
C ALA A 253 -8.51 0.96 -8.18
N GLY A 254 -7.29 1.46 -8.03
CA GLY A 254 -6.42 1.87 -9.14
C GLY A 254 -6.78 3.21 -9.80
N GLU A 255 -7.82 3.88 -9.35
CA GLU A 255 -8.15 5.22 -9.81
C GLU A 255 -7.59 6.28 -8.85
N TYR A 256 -7.41 7.49 -9.33
CA TYR A 256 -7.05 8.62 -8.50
C TYR A 256 -8.18 9.64 -8.42
N LYS A 257 -8.21 10.39 -7.32
CA LYS A 257 -9.07 11.56 -7.16
C LYS A 257 -8.22 12.78 -6.88
N ARG A 258 -8.37 13.80 -7.70
CA ARG A 258 -7.68 15.08 -7.57
C ARG A 258 -8.56 16.11 -6.89
N PHE A 259 -7.94 16.86 -5.98
CA PHE A 259 -8.48 18.10 -5.42
C PHE A 259 -7.53 19.26 -5.77
N GLU A 260 -8.11 20.36 -6.20
CA GLU A 260 -7.40 21.60 -6.53
C GLU A 260 -7.99 22.73 -5.71
N PHE A 261 -7.11 23.47 -5.07
CA PHE A 261 -7.50 24.63 -4.24
C PHE A 261 -6.65 25.82 -4.59
N SER A 262 -7.28 26.99 -4.55
CA SER A 262 -6.61 28.30 -4.61
C SER A 262 -7.15 29.13 -3.46
N TYR A 263 -6.28 29.59 -2.55
CA TYR A 263 -6.68 30.29 -1.34
C TYR A 263 -5.76 31.48 -1.04
N ASP A 264 -6.37 32.67 -0.78
CA ASP A 264 -5.64 33.86 -0.37
C ASP A 264 -5.33 33.80 1.14
N MET A 265 -4.05 33.60 1.47
CA MET A 265 -3.56 33.51 2.85
C MET A 265 -3.48 34.84 3.59
N SER A 266 -3.76 36.00 2.95
CA SER A 266 -3.68 37.35 3.55
C SER A 266 -4.57 37.52 4.77
N SER A 267 -5.61 36.72 4.94
CA SER A 267 -6.56 36.79 6.06
C SER A 267 -6.26 35.75 7.15
N THR A 268 -5.17 35.03 7.06
CA THR A 268 -4.71 34.04 8.05
C THR A 268 -3.67 34.66 8.99
N ASN A 269 -3.18 33.86 9.95
CA ASN A 269 -2.13 34.28 10.88
C ASN A 269 -0.71 34.05 10.33
N VAL A 270 -0.54 33.78 9.04
CA VAL A 270 0.77 33.49 8.42
C VAL A 270 1.72 34.69 8.61
N GLU A 271 2.90 34.42 9.16
CA GLU A 271 3.99 35.38 9.35
C GLU A 271 4.88 35.49 8.12
N ASP A 272 5.32 34.36 7.58
CA ASP A 272 6.13 34.25 6.36
C ASP A 272 5.48 33.34 5.32
N ILE A 273 5.04 33.96 4.23
CA ILE A 273 4.41 33.25 3.12
C ILE A 273 5.34 32.25 2.42
N ASN A 274 6.66 32.38 2.60
CA ASN A 274 7.66 31.47 2.02
C ASN A 274 8.02 30.32 2.98
N ASP A 275 7.48 30.28 4.20
CA ASP A 275 7.73 29.23 5.18
C ASP A 275 6.54 28.25 5.32
N LEU A 276 5.70 28.16 4.30
CA LEU A 276 4.54 27.28 4.32
C LEU A 276 4.92 25.83 4.01
N GLU A 277 4.08 24.94 4.48
CA GLU A 277 4.05 23.52 4.13
C GLU A 277 2.59 23.07 4.03
N VAL A 278 2.33 22.01 3.26
CA VAL A 278 0.98 21.48 3.08
C VAL A 278 0.96 20.00 3.48
N ALA A 279 0.20 19.71 4.53
CA ALA A 279 -0.03 18.35 4.98
C ALA A 279 -1.30 17.76 4.35
N LEU A 280 -1.19 16.53 3.83
CA LEU A 280 -2.24 15.78 3.16
C LEU A 280 -2.43 14.44 3.88
N TRP A 281 -3.69 14.03 4.14
CA TRP A 281 -3.95 12.70 4.69
C TRP A 281 -5.33 12.17 4.34
N ILE A 282 -5.47 10.83 4.46
CA ILE A 282 -6.73 10.12 4.34
C ILE A 282 -7.11 9.59 5.72
N GLN A 283 -8.34 9.85 6.15
CA GLN A 283 -8.84 9.43 7.46
C GLN A 283 -10.21 8.77 7.37
N ASP A 284 -10.36 7.64 8.05
CA ASP A 284 -11.64 7.06 8.38
C ASP A 284 -12.26 7.85 9.55
N ILE A 285 -13.44 8.38 9.34
CA ILE A 285 -14.10 9.24 10.34
C ILE A 285 -14.72 8.44 11.48
N GLU A 286 -15.08 7.19 11.25
CA GLU A 286 -15.70 6.33 12.26
C GLU A 286 -14.66 5.76 13.23
N SER A 287 -13.60 5.16 12.72
CA SER A 287 -12.49 4.65 13.53
C SER A 287 -11.51 5.73 13.98
N LYS A 288 -11.47 6.87 13.27
CA LYS A 288 -10.50 7.97 13.35
C LYS A 288 -9.11 7.60 12.83
N GLU A 289 -8.90 6.40 12.35
CA GLU A 289 -7.61 5.95 11.83
C GLU A 289 -7.20 6.77 10.59
N ILE A 290 -5.95 7.23 10.58
CA ILE A 290 -5.33 7.84 9.41
C ILE A 290 -4.64 6.72 8.62
N ILE A 291 -5.12 6.50 7.41
CA ILE A 291 -4.66 5.43 6.53
C ILE A 291 -3.25 5.73 6.01
N ASN A 292 -3.05 6.93 5.51
CA ASN A 292 -1.74 7.42 5.06
C ASN A 292 -1.71 8.95 5.10
N SER A 293 -0.51 9.51 5.12
CA SER A 293 -0.31 10.95 5.05
C SER A 293 0.90 11.30 4.20
N ARG A 294 1.05 12.57 3.83
CA ARG A 294 2.24 13.08 3.14
C ARG A 294 2.27 14.61 3.19
N PHE A 295 3.47 15.18 3.25
CA PHE A 295 3.65 16.58 2.87
C PHE A 295 3.64 16.71 1.34
N ALA A 296 2.95 17.72 0.84
CA ALA A 296 3.01 18.12 -0.56
C ALA A 296 4.38 18.70 -0.88
N TYR A 297 4.84 18.52 -2.11
CA TYR A 297 6.05 19.16 -2.59
C TYR A 297 5.74 20.61 -2.96
N GLU A 298 6.68 21.49 -2.64
CA GLU A 298 6.65 22.86 -3.13
C GLU A 298 7.17 22.88 -4.58
N TYR A 299 6.31 23.22 -5.54
CA TYR A 299 6.73 23.43 -6.92
C TYR A 299 5.76 24.33 -7.69
N THR A 300 6.28 24.93 -8.76
CA THR A 300 5.61 25.97 -9.53
C THR A 300 4.59 25.47 -10.55
N GLU A 301 4.50 24.14 -10.75
CA GLU A 301 3.63 23.51 -11.73
C GLU A 301 2.96 22.26 -11.14
N HIS A 302 1.70 22.08 -11.51
CA HIS A 302 0.98 20.85 -11.24
C HIS A 302 1.42 19.77 -12.21
N VAL A 303 1.48 18.52 -11.76
CA VAL A 303 1.83 17.36 -12.59
C VAL A 303 0.65 16.40 -12.67
N TYR A 304 0.21 16.12 -13.90
CA TYR A 304 -0.95 15.30 -14.18
C TYR A 304 -0.55 13.86 -14.52
N PRO A 305 -1.30 12.85 -14.05
CA PRO A 305 -1.08 11.46 -14.42
C PRO A 305 -1.57 11.20 -15.84
N VAL A 306 -1.20 10.03 -16.38
CA VAL A 306 -1.73 9.51 -17.65
C VAL A 306 -3.23 9.33 -17.56
N GLN A 307 -3.91 9.34 -18.72
CA GLN A 307 -5.36 9.17 -18.81
C GLN A 307 -5.73 7.92 -19.59
N ASN A 308 -6.95 7.43 -19.38
CA ASN A 308 -7.55 6.35 -20.13
C ASN A 308 -6.62 5.13 -20.34
N MET A 309 -5.86 4.77 -19.26
CA MET A 309 -5.00 3.59 -19.31
C MET A 309 -5.84 2.34 -19.58
N THR A 310 -5.36 1.51 -20.52
CA THR A 310 -5.91 0.18 -20.79
C THR A 310 -4.86 -0.90 -20.57
N LEU A 311 -5.28 -2.10 -20.21
CA LEU A 311 -4.44 -3.25 -19.97
C LEU A 311 -5.14 -4.48 -20.53
N GLU A 312 -4.54 -5.14 -21.52
CA GLU A 312 -5.13 -6.26 -22.25
C GLU A 312 -4.04 -7.29 -22.59
N GLU A 313 -4.43 -8.55 -22.83
CA GLU A 313 -3.55 -9.57 -23.40
C GLU A 313 -3.64 -9.54 -24.94
N ASP A 314 -2.49 -9.68 -25.61
CA ASP A 314 -2.45 -9.72 -27.08
C ASP A 314 -2.67 -11.12 -27.68
N GLY A 315 -2.86 -12.13 -26.87
CA GLY A 315 -2.97 -13.53 -27.27
C GLY A 315 -1.64 -14.19 -27.67
N ASN A 316 -0.52 -13.46 -27.59
CA ASN A 316 0.83 -13.97 -27.87
C ASN A 316 1.73 -13.94 -26.61
N ASN A 317 1.11 -14.06 -25.44
CA ASN A 317 1.77 -14.00 -24.16
C ASN A 317 2.45 -12.66 -23.88
N ASN A 318 1.79 -11.54 -24.24
CA ASN A 318 2.20 -10.22 -23.80
C ASN A 318 1.02 -9.45 -23.20
N LEU A 319 1.32 -8.64 -22.19
CA LEU A 319 0.43 -7.59 -21.74
C LEU A 319 0.63 -6.37 -22.66
N VAL A 320 -0.43 -5.85 -23.21
CA VAL A 320 -0.47 -4.58 -23.96
C VAL A 320 -0.99 -3.51 -23.01
N ILE A 321 -0.11 -2.59 -22.67
CA ILE A 321 -0.39 -1.47 -21.80
C ILE A 321 -0.47 -0.23 -22.69
N SER A 322 -1.60 0.50 -22.68
CA SER A 322 -1.77 1.73 -23.47
C SER A 322 -2.40 2.82 -22.61
N TRP A 323 -2.09 4.06 -22.90
CA TRP A 323 -2.62 5.22 -22.19
C TRP A 323 -2.69 6.44 -23.08
N GLU A 324 -3.39 7.46 -22.63
CA GLU A 324 -3.37 8.79 -23.23
C GLU A 324 -2.42 9.71 -22.43
N ALA A 325 -1.85 10.69 -23.11
CA ALA A 325 -1.02 11.69 -22.45
C ALA A 325 -1.80 12.46 -21.36
N PRO A 326 -1.09 12.98 -20.34
CA PRO A 326 -1.69 13.84 -19.34
C PRO A 326 -2.45 15.03 -19.95
N GLN A 327 -3.51 15.46 -19.26
CA GLN A 327 -4.31 16.60 -19.68
C GLN A 327 -3.54 17.91 -19.41
N ASN A 328 -3.54 18.81 -20.38
CA ASN A 328 -2.99 20.16 -20.31
C ASN A 328 -1.46 20.29 -20.15
N GLU A 329 -0.71 19.20 -20.07
CA GLU A 329 0.74 19.21 -19.91
C GLU A 329 1.43 18.18 -20.79
N ASN A 330 2.68 18.46 -21.17
CA ASN A 330 3.50 17.51 -21.91
C ASN A 330 4.42 16.77 -20.94
N ALA A 331 4.16 15.50 -20.70
CA ALA A 331 5.11 14.65 -19.99
C ALA A 331 6.42 14.54 -20.78
N SER A 332 7.56 14.54 -20.10
CA SER A 332 8.87 14.29 -20.71
C SER A 332 9.10 12.81 -21.02
N GLY A 333 8.35 11.92 -20.38
CA GLY A 333 8.40 10.46 -20.58
C GLY A 333 7.47 9.73 -19.63
N TYR A 334 7.54 8.39 -19.68
CA TYR A 334 6.72 7.52 -18.84
C TYR A 334 7.56 6.39 -18.24
N ASN A 335 7.34 6.09 -16.98
CA ASN A 335 7.84 4.89 -16.32
C ASN A 335 6.71 3.87 -16.19
N ILE A 336 7.03 2.60 -16.50
CA ILE A 336 6.09 1.49 -16.38
C ILE A 336 6.62 0.51 -15.34
N TYR A 337 5.76 0.17 -14.40
CA TYR A 337 6.03 -0.83 -13.37
C TYR A 337 5.08 -2.01 -13.56
N VAL A 338 5.62 -3.22 -13.41
CA VAL A 338 4.84 -4.46 -13.39
C VAL A 338 5.19 -5.19 -12.09
N ASN A 339 4.20 -5.51 -11.27
CA ASN A 339 4.37 -6.11 -9.94
C ASN A 339 5.39 -5.37 -9.08
N ASN A 340 5.34 -4.03 -9.10
CA ASN A 340 6.27 -3.09 -8.43
C ASN A 340 7.72 -3.07 -8.97
N GLU A 341 8.04 -3.80 -10.05
CA GLU A 341 9.33 -3.72 -10.72
C GLU A 341 9.28 -2.74 -11.89
N LEU A 342 10.28 -1.87 -12.01
CA LEU A 342 10.42 -0.94 -13.13
C LEU A 342 10.83 -1.73 -14.38
N VAL A 343 9.90 -1.89 -15.34
CA VAL A 343 10.13 -2.66 -16.56
C VAL A 343 10.43 -1.78 -17.79
N ALA A 344 10.06 -0.50 -17.74
CA ALA A 344 10.43 0.49 -18.74
C ALA A 344 10.63 1.86 -18.09
N GLU A 345 11.73 2.52 -18.42
CA GLU A 345 12.14 3.80 -17.85
C GLU A 345 12.15 4.89 -18.92
N ASN A 346 11.48 6.01 -18.62
CA ASN A 346 11.49 7.24 -19.42
C ASN A 346 11.22 7.01 -20.91
N ILE A 347 10.22 6.20 -21.24
CA ILE A 347 9.80 5.99 -22.64
C ILE A 347 8.91 7.13 -23.12
N SER A 348 8.95 7.42 -24.42
CA SER A 348 8.16 8.50 -25.06
C SER A 348 6.85 7.99 -25.67
N GLU A 349 6.73 6.70 -25.88
CA GLU A 349 5.57 6.04 -26.46
C GLU A 349 4.39 6.06 -25.48
N LEU A 350 3.18 6.01 -26.03
CA LEU A 350 1.92 5.91 -25.26
C LEU A 350 1.43 4.45 -25.11
N SER A 351 2.31 3.50 -25.34
CA SER A 351 2.05 2.10 -25.14
C SER A 351 3.34 1.33 -24.87
N TYR A 352 3.19 0.20 -24.17
CA TYR A 352 4.28 -0.72 -23.86
C TYR A 352 3.78 -2.17 -23.92
N GLN A 353 4.60 -3.09 -24.42
CA GLN A 353 4.32 -4.52 -24.39
C GLN A 353 5.25 -5.20 -23.39
N HIS A 354 4.65 -5.88 -22.41
CA HIS A 354 5.38 -6.65 -21.41
C HIS A 354 5.21 -8.15 -21.68
N PRO A 355 6.29 -8.91 -21.92
CA PRO A 355 6.19 -10.35 -22.15
C PRO A 355 5.83 -11.10 -20.87
N LEU A 356 4.83 -11.97 -20.95
CA LEU A 356 4.43 -12.87 -19.86
C LEU A 356 5.34 -14.08 -19.81
N SER A 357 5.93 -14.36 -18.66
CA SER A 357 6.72 -15.57 -18.40
C SER A 357 5.91 -16.68 -17.71
N GLU A 358 4.84 -16.30 -17.02
CA GLU A 358 3.94 -17.19 -16.28
C GLU A 358 2.52 -16.65 -16.29
N ALA A 359 1.54 -17.53 -16.10
CA ALA A 359 0.16 -17.13 -15.88
C ALA A 359 -0.01 -16.62 -14.45
N GLY A 360 -0.88 -15.65 -14.24
CA GLY A 360 -1.17 -15.14 -12.91
C GLY A 360 -1.62 -13.70 -12.89
N PHE A 361 -1.71 -13.17 -11.68
CA PHE A 361 -2.19 -11.83 -11.42
C PHE A 361 -1.08 -10.80 -11.56
N TYR A 362 -1.31 -9.82 -12.44
CA TYR A 362 -0.37 -8.74 -12.71
C TYR A 362 -0.96 -7.40 -12.29
N VAL A 363 -0.13 -6.61 -11.62
CA VAL A 363 -0.40 -5.21 -11.27
C VAL A 363 0.50 -4.32 -12.12
N VAL A 364 -0.09 -3.46 -12.94
CA VAL A 364 0.64 -2.57 -13.84
C VAL A 364 0.38 -1.13 -13.45
N GLU A 365 1.46 -0.35 -13.27
CA GLU A 365 1.41 1.08 -12.96
C GLU A 365 2.14 1.87 -14.05
N VAL A 366 1.52 2.97 -14.49
CA VAL A 366 2.12 3.94 -15.42
C VAL A 366 2.22 5.29 -14.73
N VAL A 367 3.44 5.86 -14.73
CA VAL A 367 3.77 7.14 -14.11
C VAL A 367 4.26 8.11 -15.19
N ALA A 368 3.65 9.29 -15.29
CA ALA A 368 4.13 10.37 -16.17
C ALA A 368 5.27 11.13 -15.51
N LEU A 369 6.32 11.44 -16.28
CA LEU A 369 7.52 12.16 -15.84
C LEU A 369 7.50 13.59 -16.40
N TYR A 370 8.01 14.54 -15.60
CA TYR A 370 8.12 15.96 -15.93
C TYR A 370 9.45 16.47 -15.39
N ASP A 371 10.46 16.57 -16.22
CA ASP A 371 11.83 16.98 -15.85
C ASP A 371 12.30 16.35 -14.52
N ASP A 372 12.09 17.04 -13.40
CA ASP A 372 12.46 16.61 -12.04
C ASP A 372 11.30 16.05 -11.19
N LYS A 373 10.09 15.93 -11.77
CA LYS A 373 8.86 15.53 -11.09
C LYS A 373 8.24 14.29 -11.70
N SER A 374 7.37 13.63 -10.95
CA SER A 374 6.54 12.53 -11.46
C SER A 374 5.11 12.65 -10.95
N SER A 375 4.16 12.24 -11.78
CA SER A 375 2.75 12.15 -11.37
C SER A 375 2.52 11.04 -10.34
N VAL A 376 1.31 10.96 -9.77
CA VAL A 376 0.82 9.69 -9.21
C VAL A 376 0.77 8.65 -10.32
N GLY A 377 0.98 7.37 -9.97
CA GLY A 377 0.81 6.28 -10.90
C GLY A 377 -0.66 5.96 -11.13
N VAL A 378 -1.01 5.61 -12.36
CA VAL A 378 -2.31 5.01 -12.68
C VAL A 378 -2.13 3.51 -12.75
N VAL A 379 -2.96 2.77 -12.00
CA VAL A 379 -2.82 1.32 -11.80
C VAL A 379 -3.98 0.58 -12.47
N LYS A 380 -3.66 -0.51 -13.15
CA LYS A 380 -4.60 -1.51 -13.66
C LYS A 380 -4.12 -2.90 -13.31
N THR A 381 -5.05 -3.84 -13.23
CA THR A 381 -4.76 -5.24 -12.93
C THR A 381 -5.38 -6.16 -13.95
N ILE A 382 -4.75 -7.31 -14.15
CA ILE A 382 -5.24 -8.38 -15.00
C ILE A 382 -4.82 -9.73 -14.42
N ASP A 383 -5.71 -10.72 -14.50
CA ASP A 383 -5.36 -12.12 -14.29
C ASP A 383 -5.05 -12.72 -15.65
N ALA A 384 -3.75 -12.84 -15.96
CA ALA A 384 -3.28 -13.18 -17.29
C ALA A 384 -3.10 -14.69 -17.46
N GLU A 385 -3.55 -15.21 -18.59
CA GLU A 385 -3.38 -16.60 -18.97
C GLU A 385 -2.25 -16.74 -20.00
N LEU A 386 -1.43 -17.80 -19.90
CA LEU A 386 -0.50 -18.12 -20.97
C LEU A 386 -1.21 -18.90 -22.07
N ASN A 387 -1.19 -18.37 -23.26
CA ASN A 387 -1.55 -19.13 -24.44
C ASN A 387 -0.45 -20.15 -24.74
N ILE A 388 -0.69 -21.39 -24.41
CA ILE A 388 0.11 -22.52 -24.89
C ILE A 388 -0.33 -22.74 -26.34
N SER A 389 0.45 -22.21 -27.30
CA SER A 389 0.26 -22.63 -28.70
C SER A 389 0.58 -24.12 -28.76
N GLU A 390 -0.43 -24.95 -29.00
CA GLU A 390 -0.16 -26.32 -29.50
C GLU A 390 0.54 -26.14 -30.85
N ASP A 391 1.86 -26.31 -30.82
CA ASP A 391 2.63 -26.41 -32.08
C ASP A 391 2.26 -27.73 -32.73
N THR A 392 1.24 -27.66 -33.59
CA THR A 392 0.69 -28.83 -34.32
C THR A 392 1.70 -29.46 -35.30
N ASP A 393 2.85 -28.81 -35.49
CA ASP A 393 3.94 -29.32 -36.36
C ASP A 393 5.05 -30.05 -35.57
N VAL A 394 4.97 -30.14 -34.24
CA VAL A 394 5.91 -30.94 -33.44
C VAL A 394 5.50 -32.41 -33.47
N ASN A 395 6.12 -33.18 -34.34
CA ASN A 395 5.96 -34.64 -34.33
C ASN A 395 6.72 -35.26 -33.15
N ILE A 396 6.00 -35.50 -32.05
CA ILE A 396 6.52 -36.25 -30.90
C ILE A 396 6.18 -37.71 -31.04
N THR A 397 7.20 -38.55 -30.99
CA THR A 397 6.99 -40.02 -30.95
C THR A 397 7.51 -40.59 -29.63
N ILE A 398 6.65 -41.37 -28.99
CA ILE A 398 6.95 -42.07 -27.72
C ILE A 398 6.89 -43.57 -27.97
N TYR A 399 8.02 -44.27 -27.78
CA TYR A 399 8.06 -45.70 -27.98
C TYR A 399 9.06 -46.44 -27.07
N PRO A 400 8.79 -47.68 -26.68
CA PRO A 400 7.50 -48.35 -26.85
C PRO A 400 6.41 -47.79 -25.96
N ASN A 401 5.16 -47.82 -26.41
CA ASN A 401 4.01 -47.46 -25.62
C ASN A 401 2.95 -48.59 -25.74
N PRO A 402 2.65 -49.35 -24.68
CA PRO A 402 3.16 -49.21 -23.30
C PRO A 402 4.64 -49.65 -23.14
N ALA A 403 5.35 -48.95 -22.25
CA ALA A 403 6.72 -49.24 -21.86
C ALA A 403 6.75 -50.15 -20.61
N LYS A 404 7.85 -50.92 -20.43
CA LYS A 404 8.09 -51.66 -19.18
C LYS A 404 9.20 -51.03 -18.35
N ASP A 405 10.32 -50.68 -18.97
CA ASP A 405 11.54 -50.29 -18.27
C ASP A 405 12.17 -49.03 -18.88
N LEU A 406 11.90 -48.71 -20.14
CA LEU A 406 12.51 -47.61 -20.87
C LEU A 406 11.53 -47.00 -21.87
N VAL A 407 11.45 -45.69 -21.93
CA VAL A 407 10.72 -44.96 -22.95
C VAL A 407 11.70 -44.07 -23.74
N LYS A 408 11.62 -44.14 -25.06
CA LYS A 408 12.28 -43.18 -25.93
C LYS A 408 11.30 -42.15 -26.41
N LEU A 409 11.69 -40.90 -26.24
CA LEU A 409 10.96 -39.74 -26.72
C LEU A 409 11.79 -39.11 -27.83
N SER A 410 11.20 -38.98 -29.01
CA SER A 410 11.82 -38.32 -30.16
C SER A 410 10.98 -37.13 -30.59
N VAL A 411 11.63 -35.98 -30.75
CA VAL A 411 11.02 -34.72 -31.15
C VAL A 411 11.67 -34.23 -32.44
N VAL A 412 10.88 -33.97 -33.45
CA VAL A 412 11.36 -33.40 -34.73
C VAL A 412 11.24 -31.89 -34.65
N SER A 413 12.10 -31.26 -33.86
CA SER A 413 12.24 -29.77 -33.91
C SER A 413 13.70 -29.41 -33.61
N GLY A 414 14.18 -28.38 -34.27
CA GLY A 414 15.56 -27.85 -34.12
C GLY A 414 15.76 -26.89 -32.96
N GLN A 415 14.85 -26.83 -31.97
CA GLN A 415 14.94 -25.95 -30.81
C GLN A 415 15.23 -26.76 -29.52
N GLN A 416 15.90 -26.13 -28.56
CA GLN A 416 16.08 -26.67 -27.21
C GLN A 416 14.68 -26.82 -26.57
N SER A 417 14.35 -28.02 -26.09
CA SER A 417 13.08 -28.32 -25.47
C SER A 417 13.29 -28.93 -24.09
N ALA A 418 12.42 -28.71 -23.17
CA ALA A 418 12.36 -29.41 -21.90
C ALA A 418 11.16 -30.37 -21.90
N VAL A 419 11.33 -31.54 -21.31
CA VAL A 419 10.27 -32.55 -21.12
C VAL A 419 9.95 -32.61 -19.65
N ARG A 420 8.71 -32.35 -19.30
CA ARG A 420 8.19 -32.55 -17.95
C ARG A 420 7.31 -33.76 -17.90
N ILE A 421 7.58 -34.65 -16.95
CA ILE A 421 6.83 -35.88 -16.74
C ILE A 421 5.94 -35.71 -15.52
N TYR A 422 4.67 -35.95 -15.69
CA TYR A 422 3.67 -35.85 -14.63
C TYR A 422 3.14 -37.24 -14.27
N ASN A 423 2.84 -37.46 -12.99
CA ASN A 423 2.08 -38.61 -12.56
C ASN A 423 0.58 -38.43 -12.88
N VAL A 424 -0.23 -39.43 -12.60
CA VAL A 424 -1.68 -39.42 -12.85
C VAL A 424 -2.44 -38.42 -11.97
N LEU A 425 -1.77 -37.78 -10.99
CA LEU A 425 -2.30 -36.76 -10.13
C LEU A 425 -1.85 -35.32 -10.54
N GLY A 426 -1.11 -35.21 -11.68
CA GLY A 426 -0.63 -33.93 -12.20
C GLY A 426 0.65 -33.42 -11.55
N MET A 427 1.32 -34.19 -10.70
CA MET A 427 2.58 -33.76 -10.07
C MET A 427 3.77 -34.06 -11.01
N ILE A 428 4.73 -33.13 -11.08
CA ILE A 428 5.99 -33.34 -11.82
C ILE A 428 6.78 -34.47 -11.14
N VAL A 429 7.10 -35.48 -11.91
CA VAL A 429 7.91 -36.62 -11.47
C VAL A 429 9.35 -36.44 -11.92
N ASP A 430 9.55 -35.81 -13.09
CA ASP A 430 10.87 -35.57 -13.65
C ASP A 430 10.83 -34.41 -14.65
N GLU A 431 11.94 -33.66 -14.77
CA GLU A 431 12.14 -32.60 -15.74
C GLU A 431 13.49 -32.78 -16.43
N ILE A 432 13.48 -32.94 -17.74
CA ILE A 432 14.66 -33.30 -18.53
C ILE A 432 14.86 -32.28 -19.64
N GLU A 433 16.01 -31.60 -19.64
CA GLU A 433 16.40 -30.74 -20.76
C GLU A 433 16.85 -31.59 -21.97
N MET A 434 16.20 -31.41 -23.12
CA MET A 434 16.56 -32.05 -24.34
C MET A 434 17.67 -31.29 -25.06
N ASN A 435 18.88 -31.88 -25.03
CA ASN A 435 20.03 -31.37 -25.81
C ASN A 435 20.21 -32.11 -27.17
N SER A 436 19.26 -32.99 -27.51
CA SER A 436 19.22 -33.78 -28.74
C SER A 436 17.77 -34.08 -29.12
N ASN A 437 17.55 -34.46 -30.39
CA ASN A 437 16.19 -34.80 -30.88
C ASN A 437 15.64 -36.13 -30.32
N GLU A 438 16.36 -36.82 -29.50
CA GLU A 438 15.94 -38.10 -28.87
C GLU A 438 16.52 -38.19 -27.46
N ILE A 439 15.68 -38.59 -26.51
CA ILE A 439 16.07 -38.89 -25.13
C ILE A 439 15.51 -40.24 -24.70
N GLU A 440 16.21 -40.90 -23.79
CA GLU A 440 15.76 -42.12 -23.12
C GLU A 440 15.42 -41.84 -21.68
N ILE A 441 14.23 -42.24 -21.26
CA ILE A 441 13.68 -42.03 -19.92
C ILE A 441 13.47 -43.42 -19.30
N ASN A 442 14.12 -43.65 -18.15
CA ASN A 442 14.08 -44.90 -17.42
C ASN A 442 12.99 -44.92 -16.34
#